data_7e3cbe630c214db0ef8897d06494d7d2
#
_entry.id   7e3cbe630c214db0ef8897d06494d7d2
#
_cell.length_a   1.000
_cell.length_b   1.000
_cell.length_c   1.000
_cell.angle_alpha   90.00
_cell.angle_beta   90.00
_cell.angle_gamma   90.00
#
_symmetry.space_group_name_H-M   'P 1'
#
loop_
_entity.id
_entity.type
_entity.pdbx_description
1 polymer ?
#
loop_
_entity_poly.entity_id
_entity_poly.type
_entity_poly.pdbx_seq_one_letter_code
_entity_poly.pdbx_strand_id
1 'polypeptide(L)'
;WLDTTKFDAANKDNIQSVSISDDFDETKVDVDASAIKAYDSVTGADVTDKFDIKVENGVMTATLKAGFTKSLGDADDTQIIDTTKFEFGRYYKFDIPATVKTDVKGGVDIENTAAQIVNYYNPTTKKVEKPEKPTEKRVNSVPIEVEFNFTKKLEGRELKAGEFSFVLKDSKGTEIETVQNDKDGNVKFKAIEYKKGEEGTYKYTIEEVKGSDSTVTYDSMKAEVTVVVEHKGTAKALVKTVTDAPDTEFNNTVTPPETPEFTPEKYILNEEKFDITGTKLLDDDKELTDKVADTNKDPYADKVDNNEAQNINTQTLHKGDKVVYQVWLDTTKFTEAHNIQSVGITDKYDSENLDVNVAEIKAYDSVTGEDVTAKFDISIVDGVITARSKADLTKSLGDEENTQVIDNAKLAFGRYYKFDIPARIKGTAKEGVDIENTASQIVHQYDPTKKSVEKPEKPTEKRVVNIPVKVEFNFTKKLEGRALKAGEFSFVLKD
;
A
#
# COMPACT_ATOMS: atom_id res chain seq x y z
N TRP A 1 -51.76 -3.47 24.61
CA TRP A 1 -53.19 -3.43 24.20
C TRP A 1 -54.07 -3.39 25.42
N LEU A 2 -54.93 -2.39 25.51
CA LEU A 2 -55.98 -2.29 26.51
C LEU A 2 -57.21 -3.02 25.94
N ASP A 3 -57.68 -4.04 26.63
CA ASP A 3 -58.81 -4.88 26.20
C ASP A 3 -60.12 -4.39 26.82
N THR A 4 -61.01 -3.88 26.00
CA THR A 4 -62.39 -3.51 26.40
C THR A 4 -63.41 -4.39 25.68
N THR A 5 -63.01 -5.51 25.01
CA THR A 5 -63.87 -6.32 24.15
C THR A 5 -65.02 -6.97 24.91
N LYS A 6 -64.85 -7.23 26.21
CA LYS A 6 -65.82 -7.85 27.08
C LYS A 6 -66.59 -6.87 27.97
N PHE A 7 -66.34 -5.58 27.85
CA PHE A 7 -67.05 -4.57 28.60
C PHE A 7 -68.44 -4.34 28.00
N ASP A 8 -69.44 -4.23 28.87
CA ASP A 8 -70.83 -4.00 28.43
C ASP A 8 -70.96 -2.58 27.84
N ALA A 9 -71.42 -2.44 26.60
CA ALA A 9 -71.63 -1.19 25.91
C ALA A 9 -72.57 -0.24 26.64
N ALA A 10 -73.50 -0.76 27.47
CA ALA A 10 -74.37 0.02 28.35
C ALA A 10 -73.69 0.42 29.67
N ASN A 11 -72.40 0.03 29.87
CA ASN A 11 -71.62 0.21 31.07
C ASN A 11 -72.28 -0.26 32.35
N LYS A 12 -72.94 -1.40 32.31
CA LYS A 12 -73.59 -2.03 33.46
C LYS A 12 -72.62 -2.45 34.56
N ASP A 13 -71.30 -2.59 34.15
CA ASP A 13 -70.22 -2.89 35.09
C ASP A 13 -69.75 -1.66 35.87
N ASN A 14 -70.35 -0.47 35.66
CA ASN A 14 -70.01 0.80 36.30
C ASN A 14 -68.49 1.08 36.27
N ILE A 15 -67.85 0.93 35.13
CA ILE A 15 -66.41 1.18 34.97
C ILE A 15 -66.12 2.67 35.10
N GLN A 16 -65.30 3.00 36.08
CA GLN A 16 -64.93 4.37 36.38
C GLN A 16 -63.71 4.85 35.58
N SER A 17 -62.72 3.99 35.43
CA SER A 17 -61.54 4.28 34.63
C SER A 17 -60.90 3.02 34.11
N VAL A 18 -60.15 3.14 33.02
CA VAL A 18 -59.26 2.14 32.48
C VAL A 18 -57.87 2.71 32.26
N SER A 19 -56.86 1.91 32.51
CA SER A 19 -55.48 2.32 32.29
C SER A 19 -54.59 1.15 31.85
N ILE A 20 -53.49 1.46 31.21
CA ILE A 20 -52.34 0.61 31.01
C ILE A 20 -51.20 1.14 31.90
N SER A 21 -50.51 0.25 32.59
CA SER A 21 -49.19 0.49 33.15
C SER A 21 -48.17 -0.39 32.48
N ASP A 22 -47.00 0.10 32.26
CA ASP A 22 -45.85 -0.62 31.64
C ASP A 22 -44.60 -0.35 32.49
N ASP A 23 -44.14 -1.39 33.20
CA ASP A 23 -42.99 -1.33 34.07
C ASP A 23 -41.76 -1.80 33.28
N PHE A 24 -40.88 -0.85 32.96
CA PHE A 24 -39.67 -1.10 32.15
C PHE A 24 -38.42 -0.84 33.01
N ASP A 25 -37.33 -1.51 32.63
CA ASP A 25 -36.04 -1.37 33.27
C ASP A 25 -35.37 -0.03 32.86
N GLU A 26 -35.61 1.03 33.65
CA GLU A 26 -35.07 2.37 33.42
C GLU A 26 -33.54 2.45 33.47
N THR A 27 -32.87 1.40 33.95
CA THR A 27 -31.42 1.31 33.91
C THR A 27 -30.90 0.87 32.55
N LYS A 28 -31.76 0.32 31.70
CA LYS A 28 -31.42 -0.27 30.39
C LYS A 28 -32.05 0.47 29.21
N VAL A 29 -33.24 1.06 29.41
CA VAL A 29 -33.96 1.75 28.33
C VAL A 29 -34.46 3.12 28.76
N ASP A 30 -34.55 4.01 27.77
CA ASP A 30 -35.20 5.31 27.88
C ASP A 30 -36.53 5.25 27.12
N VAL A 31 -37.57 5.78 27.74
CA VAL A 31 -38.90 5.93 27.15
C VAL A 31 -39.28 7.40 27.15
N ASP A 32 -39.62 7.95 25.98
CA ASP A 32 -40.11 9.31 25.83
C ASP A 32 -41.63 9.35 25.89
N ALA A 33 -42.19 9.91 26.96
CA ALA A 33 -43.65 10.01 27.12
C ALA A 33 -44.31 10.77 25.96
N SER A 34 -43.65 11.74 25.35
CA SER A 34 -44.18 12.55 24.24
C SER A 34 -44.30 11.77 22.93
N ALA A 35 -43.53 10.72 22.79
CA ALA A 35 -43.52 9.83 21.61
C ALA A 35 -44.56 8.69 21.70
N ILE A 36 -45.18 8.48 22.87
CA ILE A 36 -46.16 7.40 23.04
C ILE A 36 -47.46 7.77 22.32
N LYS A 37 -48.00 6.80 21.59
CA LYS A 37 -49.24 6.93 20.83
C LYS A 37 -50.24 5.87 21.21
N ALA A 38 -51.55 6.23 21.20
CA ALA A 38 -52.66 5.31 21.39
C ALA A 38 -53.57 5.33 20.17
N TYR A 39 -54.00 4.13 19.75
CA TYR A 39 -54.84 3.98 18.57
C TYR A 39 -56.06 3.09 18.88
N ASP A 40 -57.20 3.47 18.34
CA ASP A 40 -58.41 2.65 18.29
C ASP A 40 -58.22 1.50 17.30
N SER A 41 -58.36 0.24 17.73
CA SER A 41 -58.09 -0.92 16.88
C SER A 41 -59.15 -1.17 15.78
N VAL A 42 -60.30 -0.56 15.88
CA VAL A 42 -61.42 -0.71 14.90
C VAL A 42 -61.29 0.35 13.81
N THR A 43 -61.06 1.58 14.21
CA THR A 43 -61.03 2.73 13.27
C THR A 43 -59.60 3.09 12.79
N GLY A 44 -58.59 2.66 13.51
CA GLY A 44 -57.19 3.08 13.28
C GLY A 44 -56.89 4.51 13.70
N ALA A 45 -57.86 5.23 14.27
CA ALA A 45 -57.69 6.62 14.65
C ALA A 45 -56.71 6.77 15.81
N ASP A 46 -55.88 7.84 15.75
CA ASP A 46 -55.07 8.27 16.90
C ASP A 46 -56.04 8.83 17.99
N VAL A 47 -55.97 8.24 19.14
CA VAL A 47 -56.79 8.57 20.33
C VAL A 47 -55.92 8.92 21.54
N THR A 48 -54.67 9.27 21.29
CA THR A 48 -53.68 9.60 22.30
C THR A 48 -54.19 10.71 23.23
N ASP A 49 -54.94 11.70 22.70
CA ASP A 49 -55.50 12.83 23.42
C ASP A 49 -56.54 12.41 24.46
N LYS A 50 -57.12 11.20 24.38
CA LYS A 50 -58.09 10.67 25.36
C LYS A 50 -57.42 10.20 26.65
N PHE A 51 -56.10 10.01 26.66
CA PHE A 51 -55.36 9.47 27.78
C PHE A 51 -54.45 10.52 28.44
N ASP A 52 -54.30 10.44 29.74
CA ASP A 52 -53.24 11.06 30.49
C ASP A 52 -52.07 10.10 30.56
N ILE A 53 -51.00 10.41 29.82
CA ILE A 53 -49.83 9.56 29.71
C ILE A 53 -48.69 10.15 30.55
N LYS A 54 -48.09 9.35 31.43
CA LYS A 54 -46.96 9.70 32.26
C LYS A 54 -45.90 8.63 32.25
N VAL A 55 -44.67 9.02 32.41
CA VAL A 55 -43.51 8.11 32.59
C VAL A 55 -42.79 8.61 33.85
N GLU A 56 -42.84 7.84 34.92
CA GLU A 56 -42.22 8.20 36.22
C GLU A 56 -41.59 6.94 36.83
N ASN A 57 -40.30 7.03 37.26
CA ASN A 57 -39.58 5.95 37.95
C ASN A 57 -39.66 4.60 37.25
N GLY A 58 -39.44 4.57 35.93
CA GLY A 58 -39.46 3.33 35.13
C GLY A 58 -40.86 2.79 34.82
N VAL A 59 -41.92 3.49 35.22
CA VAL A 59 -43.31 3.07 34.96
C VAL A 59 -44.00 4.08 34.04
N MET A 60 -44.45 3.60 32.89
CA MET A 60 -45.40 4.31 32.03
C MET A 60 -46.82 4.01 32.48
N THR A 61 -47.61 5.04 32.64
CA THR A 61 -49.05 4.93 32.85
C THR A 61 -49.82 5.71 31.81
N ALA A 62 -50.85 5.09 31.22
CA ALA A 62 -51.79 5.80 30.36
C ALA A 62 -53.21 5.57 30.89
N THR A 63 -53.80 6.59 31.49
CA THR A 63 -55.12 6.54 32.15
C THR A 63 -56.14 7.33 31.32
N LEU A 64 -57.34 6.80 31.11
CA LEU A 64 -58.42 7.53 30.44
C LEU A 64 -58.75 8.80 31.21
N LYS A 65 -58.81 9.94 30.53
CA LYS A 65 -59.11 11.27 31.14
C LYS A 65 -60.50 11.33 31.72
N ALA A 66 -60.65 12.06 32.82
CA ALA A 66 -61.94 12.30 33.49
C ALA A 66 -63.01 12.96 32.59
N GLY A 67 -62.61 13.68 31.52
CA GLY A 67 -63.55 14.28 30.54
C GLY A 67 -64.38 13.26 29.77
N PHE A 68 -64.06 11.97 29.85
CA PHE A 68 -64.75 10.86 29.19
C PHE A 68 -65.70 10.12 30.15
N THR A 69 -66.01 10.70 31.32
CA THR A 69 -66.97 10.14 32.25
C THR A 69 -68.32 10.87 32.25
N LYS A 70 -69.28 10.28 32.88
CA LYS A 70 -70.61 10.84 33.19
C LYS A 70 -71.03 10.36 34.58
N SER A 71 -71.98 11.13 35.21
CA SER A 71 -72.56 10.73 36.48
C SER A 71 -73.38 9.47 36.34
N LEU A 72 -73.34 8.57 37.34
CA LEU A 72 -74.17 7.40 37.47
C LEU A 72 -75.57 7.82 37.93
N GLY A 73 -75.75 9.03 38.45
CA GLY A 73 -77.00 9.59 38.96
C GLY A 73 -77.32 9.10 40.39
N ASP A 74 -76.33 8.65 41.13
CA ASP A 74 -76.46 8.33 42.56
C ASP A 74 -76.21 9.58 43.44
N ALA A 75 -76.49 9.48 44.77
CA ALA A 75 -76.36 10.57 45.69
C ALA A 75 -74.94 11.06 45.87
N ASP A 76 -73.98 10.20 45.54
CA ASP A 76 -72.51 10.49 45.67
C ASP A 76 -71.91 11.04 44.36
N ASP A 77 -72.71 11.26 43.28
CA ASP A 77 -72.31 11.70 41.95
C ASP A 77 -71.18 10.83 41.38
N THR A 78 -71.29 9.52 41.61
CA THR A 78 -70.29 8.55 41.16
C THR A 78 -70.07 8.69 39.66
N GLN A 79 -68.81 8.87 39.26
CA GLN A 79 -68.43 9.00 37.84
C GLN A 79 -68.11 7.63 37.24
N ILE A 80 -68.70 7.32 36.07
CA ILE A 80 -68.43 6.15 35.26
C ILE A 80 -68.10 6.57 33.84
N ILE A 81 -67.41 5.70 33.05
CA ILE A 81 -67.05 6.00 31.66
C ILE A 81 -68.33 6.24 30.83
N ASP A 82 -68.35 7.33 30.06
CA ASP A 82 -69.39 7.62 29.11
C ASP A 82 -69.11 6.89 27.80
N THR A 83 -69.83 5.79 27.53
CA THR A 83 -69.65 4.93 26.38
C THR A 83 -69.97 5.61 25.06
N THR A 84 -70.60 6.80 25.05
CA THR A 84 -70.79 7.63 23.86
C THR A 84 -69.57 8.42 23.48
N LYS A 85 -68.62 8.61 24.39
CA LYS A 85 -67.36 9.35 24.23
C LYS A 85 -66.18 8.41 24.12
N PHE A 86 -66.21 7.27 24.88
CA PHE A 86 -65.18 6.25 24.86
C PHE A 86 -65.79 4.87 24.69
N GLU A 87 -65.65 4.30 23.50
CA GLU A 87 -66.39 3.11 23.11
C GLU A 87 -65.75 1.82 23.66
N PHE A 88 -66.54 0.90 24.15
CA PHE A 88 -66.16 -0.46 24.54
C PHE A 88 -66.28 -1.44 23.36
N GLY A 89 -65.94 -2.69 23.61
CA GLY A 89 -66.03 -3.75 22.61
C GLY A 89 -64.83 -3.79 21.62
N ARG A 90 -63.75 -3.17 21.94
CA ARG A 90 -62.53 -3.07 21.10
C ARG A 90 -61.27 -3.08 21.91
N TYR A 91 -60.11 -3.16 21.21
CA TYR A 91 -58.78 -2.91 21.80
C TYR A 91 -58.36 -1.47 21.56
N TYR A 92 -57.57 -0.92 22.49
CA TYR A 92 -56.81 0.28 22.29
C TYR A 92 -55.31 -0.08 22.31
N LYS A 93 -54.61 0.18 21.20
CA LYS A 93 -53.21 -0.14 21.03
C LYS A 93 -52.37 1.03 21.55
N PHE A 94 -51.38 0.73 22.36
CA PHE A 94 -50.34 1.72 22.77
C PHE A 94 -49.02 1.34 22.13
N ASP A 95 -48.43 2.27 21.37
CA ASP A 95 -47.09 2.19 20.85
C ASP A 95 -46.18 3.01 21.77
N ILE A 96 -45.24 2.31 22.44
CA ILE A 96 -44.34 2.86 23.45
C ILE A 96 -42.93 2.70 22.92
N PRO A 97 -42.38 3.73 22.20
CA PRO A 97 -41.02 3.70 21.72
C PRO A 97 -40.03 3.69 22.88
N ALA A 98 -39.08 2.76 22.85
CA ALA A 98 -38.03 2.66 23.84
C ALA A 98 -36.67 2.56 23.14
N THR A 99 -35.66 3.26 23.67
CA THR A 99 -34.27 3.24 23.17
C THR A 99 -33.38 2.56 24.21
N VAL A 100 -32.61 1.56 23.78
CA VAL A 100 -31.62 0.92 24.64
C VAL A 100 -30.47 1.93 24.90
N LYS A 101 -30.10 2.10 26.16
CA LYS A 101 -29.01 2.98 26.56
C LYS A 101 -27.66 2.48 26.07
N THR A 102 -26.76 3.38 25.71
CA THR A 102 -25.46 3.05 25.14
C THR A 102 -24.50 2.39 26.11
N ASP A 103 -24.72 2.52 27.40
CA ASP A 103 -23.92 1.94 28.47
C ASP A 103 -24.42 0.56 28.95
N VAL A 104 -25.48 0.04 28.33
CA VAL A 104 -25.98 -1.29 28.61
C VAL A 104 -25.01 -2.33 28.13
N LYS A 105 -24.58 -3.23 29.03
CA LYS A 105 -23.67 -4.31 28.68
C LYS A 105 -24.30 -5.30 27.72
N GLY A 106 -23.51 -5.74 26.73
CA GLY A 106 -23.92 -6.84 25.85
C GLY A 106 -24.26 -8.12 26.64
N GLY A 107 -25.17 -8.90 26.13
CA GLY A 107 -25.60 -10.20 26.68
C GLY A 107 -26.68 -10.13 27.74
N VAL A 108 -27.11 -8.94 28.17
CA VAL A 108 -28.17 -8.81 29.16
C VAL A 108 -29.55 -8.87 28.50
N ASP A 109 -30.52 -9.42 29.23
CA ASP A 109 -31.92 -9.41 28.82
C ASP A 109 -32.61 -8.13 29.31
N ILE A 110 -33.42 -7.55 28.43
CA ILE A 110 -34.36 -6.46 28.73
C ILE A 110 -35.74 -7.10 28.78
N GLU A 111 -36.29 -7.15 29.98
CA GLU A 111 -37.63 -7.73 30.23
C GLU A 111 -38.64 -6.59 30.31
N ASN A 112 -39.82 -6.82 29.75
CA ASN A 112 -40.91 -5.88 29.83
C ASN A 112 -42.25 -6.58 30.09
N THR A 113 -43.06 -6.04 30.99
CA THR A 113 -44.40 -6.52 31.34
C THR A 113 -45.33 -5.35 31.59
N ALA A 114 -46.36 -5.27 30.82
CA ALA A 114 -47.42 -4.28 31.04
C ALA A 114 -48.60 -4.90 31.79
N ALA A 115 -49.45 -4.07 32.36
CA ALA A 115 -50.68 -4.47 33.00
C ALA A 115 -51.84 -3.57 32.57
N GLN A 116 -53.02 -4.15 32.50
CA GLN A 116 -54.27 -3.42 32.36
C GLN A 116 -54.89 -3.29 33.73
N ILE A 117 -55.28 -2.06 34.13
CA ILE A 117 -55.99 -1.76 35.38
C ILE A 117 -57.36 -1.23 35.04
N VAL A 118 -58.37 -1.80 35.67
CA VAL A 118 -59.78 -1.39 35.51
C VAL A 118 -60.30 -1.00 36.87
N ASN A 119 -60.81 0.24 37.02
CA ASN A 119 -61.51 0.63 38.23
C ASN A 119 -63.02 0.54 37.95
N TYR A 120 -63.73 -0.24 38.71
CA TYR A 120 -65.19 -0.30 38.63
C TYR A 120 -65.84 -0.10 40.01
N TYR A 121 -66.98 0.57 40.00
CA TYR A 121 -67.75 0.84 41.22
C TYR A 121 -68.77 -0.28 41.47
N ASN A 122 -68.70 -0.88 42.65
CA ASN A 122 -69.67 -1.86 43.08
C ASN A 122 -70.75 -1.12 43.91
N PRO A 123 -71.96 -0.98 43.35
CA PRO A 123 -73.03 -0.20 44.01
C PRO A 123 -73.56 -0.90 45.27
N THR A 124 -73.41 -2.23 45.42
CA THR A 124 -73.85 -2.98 46.58
C THR A 124 -72.94 -2.76 47.78
N THR A 125 -71.59 -2.75 47.54
CA THR A 125 -70.61 -2.58 48.61
C THR A 125 -70.21 -1.09 48.78
N LYS A 126 -70.65 -0.24 47.87
CA LYS A 126 -70.26 1.16 47.73
C LYS A 126 -68.69 1.37 47.69
N LYS A 127 -68.03 0.41 47.05
CA LYS A 127 -66.53 0.45 46.97
C LYS A 127 -66.11 0.38 45.52
N VAL A 128 -64.89 0.98 45.27
CA VAL A 128 -64.18 0.87 44.03
C VAL A 128 -63.30 -0.38 44.07
N GLU A 129 -63.50 -1.27 43.18
CA GLU A 129 -62.63 -2.44 42.97
C GLU A 129 -61.65 -2.16 41.83
N LYS A 130 -60.40 -2.69 41.93
CA LYS A 130 -59.29 -2.38 41.00
C LYS A 130 -58.63 -3.67 40.55
N PRO A 131 -59.25 -4.50 39.72
CA PRO A 131 -58.62 -5.65 39.15
C PRO A 131 -57.49 -5.19 38.20
N GLU A 132 -56.36 -5.89 38.31
CA GLU A 132 -55.20 -5.71 37.47
C GLU A 132 -54.89 -7.02 36.78
N LYS A 133 -54.58 -6.99 35.46
CA LYS A 133 -54.17 -8.11 34.68
C LYS A 133 -52.86 -7.83 33.96
N PRO A 134 -51.76 -8.52 34.32
CA PRO A 134 -50.52 -8.42 33.62
C PRO A 134 -50.61 -9.04 32.22
N THR A 135 -49.84 -8.52 31.31
CA THR A 135 -49.58 -9.13 30.00
C THR A 135 -48.56 -10.27 30.14
N GLU A 136 -48.31 -10.98 29.07
CA GLU A 136 -47.15 -11.86 28.99
C GLU A 136 -45.86 -11.03 29.06
N LYS A 137 -44.86 -11.58 29.76
CA LYS A 137 -43.51 -11.00 29.76
C LYS A 137 -42.89 -11.12 28.37
N ARG A 138 -42.34 -10.04 27.87
CA ARG A 138 -41.53 -9.99 26.65
C ARG A 138 -40.08 -9.77 27.04
N VAL A 139 -39.18 -10.42 26.29
CA VAL A 139 -37.73 -10.37 26.54
C VAL A 139 -37.02 -10.07 25.23
N ASN A 140 -36.20 -9.04 25.25
CA ASN A 140 -35.22 -8.72 24.21
C ASN A 140 -33.85 -8.87 24.80
N SER A 141 -32.88 -9.34 24.01
CA SER A 141 -31.47 -9.47 24.45
C SER A 141 -30.60 -8.50 23.71
N VAL A 142 -29.66 -7.86 24.45
CA VAL A 142 -28.64 -7.04 23.86
C VAL A 142 -27.55 -7.97 23.30
N PRO A 143 -27.12 -7.83 22.03
CA PRO A 143 -26.05 -8.63 21.47
C PRO A 143 -24.75 -8.51 22.25
N ILE A 144 -23.89 -9.52 22.20
CA ILE A 144 -22.49 -9.44 22.63
C ILE A 144 -21.64 -9.10 21.43
N GLU A 145 -20.73 -8.14 21.60
CA GLU A 145 -19.74 -7.78 20.59
C GLU A 145 -18.38 -8.34 20.98
N VAL A 146 -17.62 -8.80 19.97
CA VAL A 146 -16.22 -9.21 20.07
C VAL A 146 -15.39 -8.38 19.14
N GLU A 147 -14.43 -7.66 19.67
CA GLU A 147 -13.47 -6.86 18.91
C GLU A 147 -12.21 -7.69 18.62
N PHE A 148 -11.63 -7.47 17.45
CA PHE A 148 -10.36 -8.05 17.01
C PHE A 148 -9.38 -6.92 16.78
N ASN A 149 -8.49 -6.72 17.75
CA ASN A 149 -7.49 -5.65 17.75
C ASN A 149 -6.09 -6.26 17.67
N PHE A 150 -5.36 -5.90 16.61
CA PHE A 150 -3.98 -6.30 16.38
C PHE A 150 -3.12 -5.08 16.14
N THR A 151 -1.81 -5.27 16.13
CA THR A 151 -0.86 -4.22 15.84
C THR A 151 0.06 -4.63 14.70
N LYS A 152 0.51 -3.63 13.95
CA LYS A 152 1.53 -3.77 12.91
C LYS A 152 2.76 -2.98 13.30
N LYS A 153 3.92 -3.62 13.22
CA LYS A 153 5.22 -2.99 13.38
C LYS A 153 6.06 -3.19 12.12
N LEU A 154 6.77 -2.16 11.74
CA LEU A 154 7.71 -2.18 10.63
C LEU A 154 9.09 -1.77 11.13
N GLU A 155 10.08 -2.64 10.96
CA GLU A 155 11.46 -2.35 11.27
C GLU A 155 12.22 -1.93 10.00
N GLY A 156 13.12 -0.98 10.12
CA GLY A 156 13.96 -0.46 9.03
C GLY A 156 13.50 0.87 8.43
N ARG A 157 12.23 1.23 8.53
CA ARG A 157 11.68 2.55 8.19
C ARG A 157 10.36 2.82 8.90
N GLU A 158 9.87 4.06 8.79
CA GLU A 158 8.55 4.42 9.32
C GLU A 158 7.42 3.67 8.58
N LEU A 159 6.44 3.23 9.38
CA LEU A 159 5.19 2.64 8.92
C LEU A 159 4.25 3.72 8.41
N LYS A 160 3.57 3.47 7.28
CA LYS A 160 2.54 4.36 6.75
C LYS A 160 1.16 3.79 6.97
N ALA A 161 0.15 4.66 7.07
CA ALA A 161 -1.25 4.22 7.08
C ALA A 161 -1.61 3.55 5.75
N GLY A 162 -2.34 2.43 5.82
CA GLY A 162 -2.83 1.73 4.62
C GLY A 162 -1.78 0.89 3.90
N GLU A 163 -0.60 0.71 4.46
CA GLU A 163 0.52 0.06 3.78
C GLU A 163 0.41 -1.48 3.74
N PHE A 164 -0.11 -2.06 4.81
CA PHE A 164 -0.27 -3.51 4.93
C PHE A 164 -1.73 -3.88 5.14
N SER A 165 -2.15 -4.95 4.52
CA SER A 165 -3.53 -5.44 4.60
C SER A 165 -3.60 -6.72 5.45
N PHE A 166 -4.69 -6.87 6.18
CA PHE A 166 -4.94 -7.99 7.09
C PHE A 166 -6.30 -8.56 6.83
N VAL A 167 -6.42 -9.88 6.82
CA VAL A 167 -7.66 -10.59 6.55
C VAL A 167 -8.10 -11.39 7.78
N LEU A 168 -9.35 -11.18 8.18
CA LEU A 168 -10.06 -11.98 9.19
C LEU A 168 -10.85 -13.08 8.48
N LYS A 169 -10.66 -14.32 8.89
CA LYS A 169 -11.31 -15.52 8.33
C LYS A 169 -12.04 -16.31 9.40
N ASP A 170 -13.10 -16.98 8.99
CA ASP A 170 -13.80 -17.96 9.82
C ASP A 170 -13.06 -19.31 9.89
N SER A 171 -13.61 -20.27 10.66
CA SER A 171 -13.05 -21.61 10.82
C SER A 171 -13.02 -22.45 9.53
N LYS A 172 -13.70 -22.01 8.47
CA LYS A 172 -13.71 -22.66 7.14
C LYS A 172 -12.73 -22.00 6.19
N GLY A 173 -12.03 -20.94 6.64
CA GLY A 173 -11.14 -20.13 5.82
C GLY A 173 -11.87 -19.10 4.95
N THR A 174 -13.17 -18.88 5.19
CA THR A 174 -13.93 -17.84 4.48
C THR A 174 -13.55 -16.48 5.00
N GLU A 175 -13.23 -15.56 4.11
CA GLU A 175 -12.93 -14.16 4.45
C GLU A 175 -14.20 -13.48 5.01
N ILE A 176 -14.04 -12.83 6.15
CA ILE A 176 -15.08 -12.02 6.80
C ILE A 176 -14.85 -10.55 6.49
N GLU A 177 -13.63 -10.09 6.67
CA GLU A 177 -13.24 -8.69 6.45
C GLU A 177 -11.75 -8.59 6.14
N THR A 178 -11.39 -7.62 5.30
CA THR A 178 -10.01 -7.19 5.08
C THR A 178 -9.88 -5.73 5.49
N VAL A 179 -8.87 -5.43 6.32
CA VAL A 179 -8.56 -4.09 6.83
C VAL A 179 -7.10 -3.75 6.61
N GLN A 180 -6.76 -2.48 6.75
CA GLN A 180 -5.38 -1.98 6.67
C GLN A 180 -4.95 -1.38 8.01
N ASN A 181 -3.64 -1.32 8.25
CA ASN A 181 -3.09 -0.64 9.41
C ASN A 181 -3.32 0.88 9.33
N ASP A 182 -3.52 1.51 10.48
CA ASP A 182 -3.44 2.97 10.59
C ASP A 182 -1.96 3.45 10.69
N LYS A 183 -1.76 4.76 10.80
CA LYS A 183 -0.41 5.36 10.91
C LYS A 183 0.35 4.97 12.19
N ASP A 184 -0.39 4.57 13.24
CA ASP A 184 0.16 4.18 14.53
C ASP A 184 0.34 2.65 14.64
N GLY A 185 0.04 1.92 13.54
CA GLY A 185 0.14 0.48 13.45
C GLY A 185 -1.08 -0.28 13.97
N ASN A 186 -2.19 0.40 14.32
CA ASN A 186 -3.36 -0.34 14.76
C ASN A 186 -4.05 -1.03 13.58
N VAL A 187 -4.45 -2.28 13.80
CA VAL A 187 -5.22 -3.12 12.87
C VAL A 187 -6.53 -3.48 13.55
N LYS A 188 -7.62 -2.84 13.14
CA LYS A 188 -8.93 -2.96 13.78
C LYS A 188 -9.96 -3.48 12.81
N PHE A 189 -10.56 -4.62 13.13
CA PHE A 189 -11.72 -5.16 12.43
C PHE A 189 -13.01 -4.66 13.06
N LYS A 190 -14.11 -4.73 12.32
CA LYS A 190 -15.45 -4.51 12.87
C LYS A 190 -15.76 -5.57 13.92
N ALA A 191 -16.39 -5.14 15.00
CA ALA A 191 -16.84 -6.07 16.02
C ALA A 191 -17.83 -7.08 15.43
N ILE A 192 -17.69 -8.35 15.83
CA ILE A 192 -18.64 -9.39 15.48
C ILE A 192 -19.67 -9.47 16.60
N GLU A 193 -20.96 -9.34 16.22
CA GLU A 193 -22.10 -9.48 17.13
C GLU A 193 -22.57 -10.91 17.23
N TYR A 194 -22.91 -11.34 18.46
CA TYR A 194 -23.59 -12.61 18.73
C TYR A 194 -24.88 -12.34 19.46
N LYS A 195 -25.98 -12.91 18.93
CA LYS A 195 -27.33 -12.78 19.44
C LYS A 195 -27.72 -14.04 20.25
N LYS A 196 -28.75 -13.91 21.03
CA LYS A 196 -29.39 -15.05 21.71
C LYS A 196 -29.82 -16.09 20.66
N GLY A 197 -29.44 -17.35 20.88
CA GLY A 197 -29.60 -18.45 19.93
C GLY A 197 -28.39 -18.74 19.07
N GLU A 198 -27.33 -17.94 19.21
CA GLU A 198 -26.04 -18.11 18.54
C GLU A 198 -24.96 -18.55 19.54
N GLU A 199 -25.33 -19.35 20.54
CA GLU A 199 -24.40 -19.95 21.48
C GLU A 199 -23.50 -20.96 20.75
N GLY A 200 -22.22 -20.98 21.08
CA GLY A 200 -21.27 -21.87 20.42
C GLY A 200 -19.81 -21.51 20.62
N THR A 201 -18.96 -22.28 19.96
CA THR A 201 -17.52 -22.00 19.89
C THR A 201 -17.16 -21.62 18.47
N TYR A 202 -16.61 -20.44 18.31
CA TYR A 202 -16.20 -19.85 17.05
C TYR A 202 -14.67 -19.71 17.03
N LYS A 203 -14.08 -20.06 15.91
CA LYS A 203 -12.63 -19.89 15.68
C LYS A 203 -12.40 -18.94 14.51
N TYR A 204 -11.47 -18.06 14.71
CA TYR A 204 -11.07 -17.05 13.74
C TYR A 204 -9.59 -17.09 13.52
N THR A 205 -9.15 -16.78 12.30
CA THR A 205 -7.75 -16.64 11.92
C THR A 205 -7.54 -15.27 11.32
N ILE A 206 -6.51 -14.59 11.79
CA ILE A 206 -6.07 -13.31 11.26
C ILE A 206 -4.69 -13.50 10.64
N GLU A 207 -4.52 -13.07 9.39
CA GLU A 207 -3.29 -13.20 8.61
C GLU A 207 -2.97 -11.88 7.93
N GLU A 208 -1.68 -11.59 7.78
CA GLU A 208 -1.23 -10.50 6.90
C GLU A 208 -1.29 -10.94 5.44
N VAL A 209 -1.76 -10.06 4.56
CA VAL A 209 -1.77 -10.29 3.11
C VAL A 209 -0.39 -9.93 2.57
N LYS A 210 0.35 -10.91 2.03
CA LYS A 210 1.67 -10.67 1.44
C LYS A 210 1.57 -9.75 0.24
N GLY A 211 2.28 -8.63 0.29
CA GLY A 211 2.43 -7.69 -0.82
C GLY A 211 3.50 -8.10 -1.84
N SER A 212 3.78 -7.21 -2.78
CA SER A 212 4.75 -7.41 -3.88
C SER A 212 6.12 -6.77 -3.64
N ASP A 213 6.30 -5.99 -2.57
CA ASP A 213 7.58 -5.35 -2.26
C ASP A 213 8.61 -6.39 -1.83
N SER A 214 9.61 -6.63 -2.69
CA SER A 214 10.67 -7.64 -2.45
C SER A 214 11.67 -7.22 -1.37
N THR A 215 11.69 -5.95 -0.97
CA THR A 215 12.54 -5.46 0.12
C THR A 215 11.93 -5.70 1.49
N VAL A 216 10.63 -6.05 1.55
CA VAL A 216 9.90 -6.33 2.77
C VAL A 216 9.88 -7.83 3.05
N THR A 217 10.38 -8.21 4.21
CA THR A 217 10.12 -9.53 4.78
C THR A 217 8.82 -9.44 5.56
N TYR A 218 7.77 -10.07 5.01
CA TYR A 218 6.43 -10.10 5.59
C TYR A 218 6.34 -11.10 6.73
N ASP A 219 5.56 -10.76 7.76
CA ASP A 219 5.24 -11.70 8.82
C ASP A 219 4.42 -12.89 8.28
N SER A 220 4.76 -14.07 8.71
CA SER A 220 4.03 -15.30 8.37
C SER A 220 3.06 -15.75 9.46
N MET A 221 2.87 -14.93 10.51
CA MET A 221 2.01 -15.21 11.63
C MET A 221 0.57 -15.46 11.19
N LYS A 222 -0.04 -16.47 11.81
CA LYS A 222 -1.47 -16.76 11.75
C LYS A 222 -2.00 -16.69 13.17
N ALA A 223 -2.64 -15.57 13.48
CA ALA A 223 -3.20 -15.36 14.80
C ALA A 223 -4.56 -16.08 14.90
N GLU A 224 -4.66 -17.05 15.79
CA GLU A 224 -5.91 -17.79 16.04
C GLU A 224 -6.61 -17.25 17.27
N VAL A 225 -7.88 -16.85 17.12
CA VAL A 225 -8.75 -16.38 18.21
C VAL A 225 -9.91 -17.35 18.37
N THR A 226 -10.18 -17.77 19.60
CA THR A 226 -11.35 -18.61 19.90
C THR A 226 -12.34 -17.81 20.75
N VAL A 227 -13.59 -17.76 20.32
CA VAL A 227 -14.70 -17.12 21.02
C VAL A 227 -15.70 -18.17 21.43
N VAL A 228 -15.95 -18.29 22.75
CA VAL A 228 -17.01 -19.13 23.30
C VAL A 228 -18.16 -18.23 23.77
N VAL A 229 -19.34 -18.45 23.21
CA VAL A 229 -20.57 -17.75 23.56
C VAL A 229 -21.49 -18.74 24.26
N GLU A 230 -21.92 -18.43 25.49
CA GLU A 230 -22.75 -19.32 26.30
C GLU A 230 -23.68 -18.55 27.25
N HIS A 231 -24.71 -19.19 27.74
CA HIS A 231 -25.52 -18.66 28.84
C HIS A 231 -24.92 -18.98 30.20
N LYS A 232 -24.75 -17.99 31.06
CA LYS A 232 -24.28 -18.16 32.45
C LYS A 232 -25.25 -17.54 33.46
N GLY A 233 -25.31 -18.20 34.62
CA GLY A 233 -26.05 -17.74 35.77
C GLY A 233 -27.58 -18.04 35.72
N THR A 234 -28.26 -17.66 36.79
CA THR A 234 -29.70 -17.83 36.94
C THR A 234 -30.51 -16.95 36.01
N ALA A 235 -29.97 -15.80 35.63
CA ALA A 235 -30.58 -14.87 34.68
C ALA A 235 -30.40 -15.28 33.22
N LYS A 236 -29.66 -16.39 32.96
CA LYS A 236 -29.34 -16.87 31.59
C LYS A 236 -28.80 -15.76 30.69
N ALA A 237 -28.02 -14.85 31.25
CA ALA A 237 -27.34 -13.81 30.47
C ALA A 237 -26.39 -14.46 29.47
N LEU A 238 -26.34 -13.93 28.26
CA LEU A 238 -25.38 -14.32 27.25
C LEU A 238 -24.00 -13.75 27.66
N VAL A 239 -22.98 -14.59 27.70
CA VAL A 239 -21.60 -14.21 28.03
C VAL A 239 -20.62 -14.73 26.99
N LYS A 240 -19.51 -14.01 26.81
CA LYS A 240 -18.40 -14.43 25.97
C LYS A 240 -17.17 -14.76 26.78
N THR A 241 -16.40 -15.74 26.31
CA THR A 241 -15.03 -15.99 26.72
C THR A 241 -14.18 -15.93 25.46
N VAL A 242 -13.22 -15.00 25.39
CA VAL A 242 -12.31 -14.84 24.27
C VAL A 242 -10.96 -15.41 24.69
N THR A 243 -10.42 -16.32 23.89
CA THR A 243 -9.05 -16.78 24.00
C THR A 243 -8.30 -16.15 22.83
N ASP A 244 -7.52 -15.11 23.14
CA ASP A 244 -6.73 -14.38 22.17
C ASP A 244 -5.55 -15.22 21.66
N ALA A 245 -5.05 -14.87 20.49
CA ALA A 245 -3.80 -15.38 19.98
C ALA A 245 -2.65 -15.07 20.96
N PRO A 246 -1.66 -15.95 21.09
CA PRO A 246 -0.49 -15.74 21.97
C PRO A 246 0.35 -14.55 21.52
N ASP A 247 0.25 -14.17 20.24
CA ASP A 247 0.87 -13.00 19.63
C ASP A 247 -0.17 -12.23 18.84
N THR A 248 -0.18 -10.91 18.99
CA THR A 248 -1.11 -9.97 18.34
C THR A 248 -0.39 -8.87 17.56
N GLU A 249 0.94 -8.98 17.43
CA GLU A 249 1.77 -8.02 16.72
C GLU A 249 2.37 -8.63 15.45
N PHE A 250 1.98 -8.13 14.28
CA PHE A 250 2.57 -8.48 12.99
C PHE A 250 3.85 -7.67 12.76
N ASN A 251 4.98 -8.35 12.59
CA ASN A 251 6.30 -7.76 12.49
C ASN A 251 6.88 -7.93 11.10
N ASN A 252 7.00 -6.83 10.32
CA ASN A 252 7.73 -6.82 9.06
C ASN A 252 9.08 -6.12 9.21
N THR A 253 10.04 -6.56 8.42
CA THR A 253 11.36 -5.93 8.36
C THR A 253 11.64 -5.47 6.94
N VAL A 254 12.06 -4.22 6.78
CA VAL A 254 12.57 -3.70 5.50
C VAL A 254 14.07 -3.85 5.51
N THR A 255 14.58 -4.61 4.55
CA THR A 255 16.02 -4.75 4.35
C THR A 255 16.44 -3.79 3.23
N PRO A 256 17.45 -2.91 3.44
CA PRO A 256 17.95 -2.09 2.36
C PRO A 256 18.51 -3.00 1.25
N PRO A 257 18.36 -2.62 -0.03
CA PRO A 257 18.95 -3.38 -1.12
C PRO A 257 20.47 -3.39 -0.97
N GLU A 258 21.10 -4.53 -1.24
CA GLU A 258 22.55 -4.62 -1.29
C GLU A 258 23.07 -3.67 -2.36
N THR A 259 24.25 -3.03 -2.10
CA THR A 259 24.93 -2.26 -3.15
C THR A 259 25.45 -3.24 -4.19
N PRO A 260 25.06 -3.09 -5.47
CA PRO A 260 25.49 -4.01 -6.51
C PRO A 260 27.01 -3.95 -6.69
N GLU A 261 27.64 -5.11 -6.81
CA GLU A 261 29.03 -5.17 -7.24
C GLU A 261 29.11 -5.02 -8.76
N PHE A 262 30.08 -4.23 -9.24
CA PHE A 262 30.35 -4.07 -10.66
C PHE A 262 31.81 -3.68 -10.88
N THR A 263 32.36 -4.05 -12.02
CA THR A 263 33.73 -3.76 -12.41
C THR A 263 33.72 -3.32 -13.88
N PRO A 264 33.64 -2.01 -14.15
CA PRO A 264 33.69 -1.51 -15.51
C PRO A 264 35.10 -1.64 -16.09
N GLU A 265 35.18 -1.92 -17.38
CA GLU A 265 36.44 -2.08 -18.11
C GLU A 265 36.57 -1.04 -19.21
N LYS A 266 37.80 -0.70 -19.57
CA LYS A 266 38.09 0.22 -20.66
C LYS A 266 39.27 -0.26 -21.51
N TYR A 267 39.12 -0.11 -22.81
CA TYR A 267 40.14 -0.48 -23.78
C TYR A 267 40.34 0.67 -24.80
N ILE A 268 41.48 0.70 -25.45
CA ILE A 268 41.75 1.58 -26.57
C ILE A 268 42.24 0.74 -27.75
N LEU A 269 41.53 0.82 -28.87
CA LEU A 269 41.71 -0.04 -30.02
C LEU A 269 41.99 0.77 -31.28
N ASN A 270 42.74 0.17 -32.24
CA ASN A 270 42.95 0.77 -33.55
C ASN A 270 41.69 0.57 -34.42
N GLU A 271 41.10 1.64 -34.99
CA GLU A 271 39.88 1.59 -35.76
C GLU A 271 40.02 0.66 -36.98
N GLU A 272 41.18 0.54 -37.58
CA GLU A 272 41.39 -0.32 -38.76
C GLU A 272 41.28 -1.85 -38.45
N LYS A 273 41.43 -2.20 -37.16
CA LYS A 273 41.41 -3.57 -36.65
C LYS A 273 40.17 -3.87 -35.78
N PHE A 274 39.21 -2.96 -35.73
CA PHE A 274 38.07 -3.06 -34.89
C PHE A 274 36.75 -3.08 -35.69
N ASP A 275 35.92 -4.10 -35.51
CA ASP A 275 34.58 -4.12 -36.04
C ASP A 275 33.65 -3.30 -35.17
N ILE A 276 33.42 -2.04 -35.57
CA ILE A 276 32.53 -1.09 -34.82
C ILE A 276 31.03 -1.45 -34.96
N THR A 277 30.69 -2.38 -35.88
CA THR A 277 29.29 -2.78 -36.13
C THR A 277 28.81 -3.91 -35.25
N GLY A 278 29.71 -4.57 -34.53
CA GLY A 278 29.38 -5.73 -33.71
C GLY A 278 30.07 -5.76 -32.35
N THR A 279 29.91 -6.87 -31.65
CA THR A 279 30.58 -7.16 -30.38
C THR A 279 31.92 -7.85 -30.58
N LYS A 280 32.37 -8.02 -31.84
CA LYS A 280 33.59 -8.72 -32.20
C LYS A 280 34.72 -7.75 -32.43
N LEU A 281 35.89 -8.07 -31.90
CA LEU A 281 37.14 -7.63 -32.42
C LEU A 281 37.46 -8.46 -33.69
N LEU A 282 38.08 -7.83 -34.70
CA LEU A 282 38.35 -8.52 -35.95
C LEU A 282 39.20 -9.78 -35.73
N ASP A 283 38.84 -10.84 -36.43
CA ASP A 283 39.48 -12.09 -36.75
C ASP A 283 39.87 -13.08 -35.64
N ASP A 284 40.31 -12.70 -34.46
CA ASP A 284 40.85 -13.68 -33.49
C ASP A 284 40.05 -13.83 -32.19
N ASP A 285 38.92 -13.10 -32.00
CA ASP A 285 38.20 -13.04 -30.72
C ASP A 285 36.79 -13.62 -30.74
N LYS A 286 36.54 -14.67 -31.49
CA LYS A 286 35.33 -15.47 -31.34
C LYS A 286 35.15 -15.98 -29.90
N GLU A 287 36.25 -16.27 -29.20
CA GLU A 287 36.25 -16.66 -27.80
C GLU A 287 35.86 -15.50 -26.84
N LEU A 288 36.05 -14.24 -27.24
CA LEU A 288 35.67 -13.10 -26.43
C LEU A 288 34.16 -12.94 -26.34
N THR A 289 33.46 -13.12 -27.48
CA THR A 289 31.99 -13.09 -27.52
C THR A 289 31.42 -14.25 -26.69
N ASP A 290 32.03 -15.41 -26.71
CA ASP A 290 31.61 -16.56 -25.92
C ASP A 290 31.90 -16.35 -24.43
N LYS A 291 32.99 -15.63 -24.07
CA LYS A 291 33.33 -15.26 -22.67
C LYS A 291 32.44 -14.17 -22.11
N VAL A 292 32.00 -13.24 -22.94
CA VAL A 292 31.05 -12.19 -22.52
C VAL A 292 29.67 -12.76 -22.19
N ALA A 293 29.31 -13.89 -22.78
CA ALA A 293 28.12 -14.63 -22.41
C ALA A 293 28.21 -15.27 -21.00
N ASP A 294 29.43 -15.46 -20.47
CA ASP A 294 29.65 -15.86 -19.08
C ASP A 294 29.67 -14.60 -18.17
N THR A 295 28.52 -14.25 -17.66
CA THR A 295 28.26 -13.02 -16.89
C THR A 295 29.07 -12.85 -15.58
N ASN A 296 29.91 -13.83 -15.23
CA ASN A 296 30.72 -13.81 -14.01
C ASN A 296 32.22 -13.53 -14.27
N LYS A 297 32.61 -13.26 -15.50
CA LYS A 297 34.01 -13.04 -15.86
C LYS A 297 34.19 -11.74 -16.61
N ASP A 298 35.31 -11.06 -16.34
CA ASP A 298 35.81 -10.00 -17.18
C ASP A 298 36.01 -10.55 -18.62
N PRO A 299 35.31 -9.99 -19.62
CA PRO A 299 35.37 -10.51 -20.99
C PRO A 299 36.76 -10.41 -21.59
N TYR A 300 37.66 -9.58 -21.04
CA TYR A 300 38.99 -9.33 -21.57
C TYR A 300 40.14 -9.74 -20.66
N ALA A 301 39.87 -10.27 -19.45
CA ALA A 301 40.88 -10.53 -18.42
C ALA A 301 42.12 -11.31 -18.90
N ASP A 302 41.95 -12.20 -19.87
CA ASP A 302 43.00 -13.08 -20.34
C ASP A 302 43.61 -12.68 -21.70
N LYS A 303 43.04 -11.70 -22.43
CA LYS A 303 43.32 -11.51 -23.84
C LYS A 303 43.74 -10.11 -24.28
N VAL A 304 43.19 -9.05 -23.73
CA VAL A 304 43.44 -7.73 -24.26
C VAL A 304 44.85 -7.25 -23.92
N ASP A 305 45.37 -7.58 -22.78
CA ASP A 305 46.77 -7.26 -22.40
C ASP A 305 47.78 -8.12 -23.16
N ASN A 306 47.33 -9.24 -23.73
CA ASN A 306 48.16 -10.16 -24.53
C ASN A 306 47.94 -10.02 -26.04
N ASN A 307 46.93 -9.24 -26.47
CA ASN A 307 46.67 -9.03 -27.89
C ASN A 307 47.22 -7.67 -28.36
N GLU A 308 48.54 -7.58 -28.50
CA GLU A 308 49.25 -6.36 -28.92
C GLU A 308 48.73 -5.79 -30.25
N ALA A 309 48.10 -6.61 -31.08
CA ALA A 309 47.60 -6.17 -32.40
C ALA A 309 46.31 -5.31 -32.27
N GLN A 310 45.58 -5.47 -31.20
CA GLN A 310 44.24 -4.82 -31.00
C GLN A 310 44.31 -3.75 -29.91
N ASN A 311 44.97 -4.02 -28.78
CA ASN A 311 45.17 -3.06 -27.70
C ASN A 311 46.36 -2.15 -28.06
N ILE A 312 46.06 -0.86 -28.21
CA ILE A 312 47.06 0.16 -28.49
C ILE A 312 47.42 1.01 -27.23
N ASN A 313 47.09 0.50 -26.05
CA ASN A 313 47.50 1.16 -24.82
C ASN A 313 49.04 1.30 -24.78
N THR A 314 49.54 2.47 -24.38
CA THR A 314 50.95 2.87 -24.36
C THR A 314 51.64 3.01 -25.74
N GLN A 315 50.90 2.86 -26.84
CA GLN A 315 51.47 3.02 -28.17
C GLN A 315 51.51 4.48 -28.61
N THR A 316 52.36 4.72 -29.58
CA THR A 316 52.53 6.04 -30.22
C THR A 316 51.55 6.21 -31.36
N LEU A 317 50.82 7.33 -31.37
CA LEU A 317 49.85 7.71 -32.38
C LEU A 317 50.25 9.02 -33.05
N HIS A 318 49.86 9.22 -34.30
CA HIS A 318 50.13 10.43 -35.08
C HIS A 318 48.88 11.31 -35.17
N LYS A 319 49.10 12.58 -35.48
CA LYS A 319 48.02 13.52 -35.77
C LYS A 319 47.18 13.02 -36.93
N GLY A 320 45.84 12.92 -36.72
CA GLY A 320 44.89 12.40 -37.69
C GLY A 320 44.55 10.90 -37.54
N ASP A 321 45.32 10.17 -36.72
CA ASP A 321 44.99 8.76 -36.42
C ASP A 321 43.65 8.64 -35.74
N LYS A 322 42.95 7.55 -36.02
CA LYS A 322 41.69 7.21 -35.44
C LYS A 322 41.85 6.05 -34.46
N VAL A 323 41.11 6.15 -33.37
CA VAL A 323 41.06 5.15 -32.30
C VAL A 323 39.62 4.94 -31.84
N VAL A 324 39.36 3.83 -31.21
CA VAL A 324 38.07 3.56 -30.54
C VAL A 324 38.35 3.30 -29.08
N TYR A 325 37.87 4.18 -28.19
CA TYR A 325 37.75 3.84 -26.79
C TYR A 325 36.53 2.96 -26.58
N GLN A 326 36.72 1.86 -25.91
CA GLN A 326 35.68 0.91 -25.62
C GLN A 326 35.47 0.86 -24.11
N VAL A 327 34.27 1.21 -23.64
CA VAL A 327 33.89 1.18 -22.22
C VAL A 327 32.83 0.10 -22.02
N TRP A 328 33.12 -0.81 -21.12
CA TRP A 328 32.24 -1.91 -20.77
C TRP A 328 31.54 -1.60 -19.43
N LEU A 329 30.24 -1.31 -19.49
CA LEU A 329 29.37 -1.12 -18.35
C LEU A 329 28.98 -2.50 -17.83
N ASP A 330 29.31 -2.79 -16.58
CA ASP A 330 29.08 -4.08 -15.95
C ASP A 330 27.74 -4.11 -15.21
N THR A 331 26.84 -5.00 -15.62
CA THR A 331 25.59 -5.34 -14.91
C THR A 331 25.52 -6.82 -14.55
N THR A 332 26.64 -7.55 -14.62
CA THR A 332 26.68 -9.02 -14.50
C THR A 332 26.10 -9.53 -13.21
N LYS A 333 26.29 -8.78 -12.11
CA LYS A 333 25.77 -9.12 -10.78
C LYS A 333 24.49 -8.37 -10.39
N PHE A 334 23.89 -7.57 -11.30
CA PHE A 334 22.69 -6.83 -11.00
C PHE A 334 21.46 -7.74 -11.03
N THR A 335 20.54 -7.46 -10.11
CA THR A 335 19.23 -8.10 -10.02
C THR A 335 18.15 -7.04 -9.79
N GLU A 336 16.89 -7.40 -9.95
CA GLU A 336 15.78 -6.48 -9.64
C GLU A 336 15.73 -6.09 -8.15
N ALA A 337 16.24 -6.94 -7.26
CA ALA A 337 16.30 -6.66 -5.81
C ALA A 337 17.23 -5.48 -5.45
N HIS A 338 18.12 -5.08 -6.34
CA HIS A 338 18.99 -3.92 -6.11
C HIS A 338 18.28 -2.58 -6.32
N ASN A 339 17.04 -2.53 -6.79
CA ASN A 339 16.26 -1.30 -7.03
C ASN A 339 17.01 -0.24 -7.86
N ILE A 340 17.63 -0.67 -8.95
CA ILE A 340 18.42 0.20 -9.81
C ILE A 340 17.50 1.13 -10.60
N GLN A 341 17.65 2.44 -10.45
CA GLN A 341 16.90 3.46 -11.19
C GLN A 341 17.52 3.78 -12.55
N SER A 342 18.83 3.80 -12.62
CA SER A 342 19.56 4.00 -13.88
C SER A 342 21.00 3.52 -13.78
N VAL A 343 21.56 3.16 -14.91
CA VAL A 343 22.98 2.83 -15.09
C VAL A 343 23.56 3.66 -16.20
N GLY A 344 24.85 3.92 -16.15
CA GLY A 344 25.51 4.69 -17.20
C GLY A 344 27.02 4.76 -17.03
N ILE A 345 27.64 5.43 -17.98
CA ILE A 345 29.07 5.75 -17.96
C ILE A 345 29.28 7.25 -18.05
N THR A 346 30.38 7.70 -17.48
CA THR A 346 31.00 9.01 -17.76
C THR A 346 32.42 8.81 -18.27
N ASP A 347 32.84 9.59 -19.24
CA ASP A 347 34.17 9.51 -19.81
C ASP A 347 34.68 10.93 -20.07
N LYS A 348 35.68 11.37 -19.30
CA LYS A 348 36.32 12.65 -19.49
C LYS A 348 37.54 12.47 -20.39
N TYR A 349 37.36 12.68 -21.68
CA TYR A 349 38.42 12.61 -22.65
C TYR A 349 39.21 13.91 -22.79
N ASP A 350 40.42 13.80 -23.29
CA ASP A 350 41.30 14.97 -23.60
C ASP A 350 40.76 15.73 -24.82
N SER A 351 39.81 16.63 -24.60
CA SER A 351 39.21 17.43 -25.67
C SER A 351 40.13 18.47 -26.32
N GLU A 352 41.34 18.72 -25.77
CA GLU A 352 42.34 19.54 -26.45
C GLU A 352 43.00 18.79 -27.59
N ASN A 353 43.25 17.48 -27.40
CA ASN A 353 44.01 16.65 -28.33
C ASN A 353 43.14 15.66 -29.14
N LEU A 354 41.91 15.40 -28.70
CA LEU A 354 40.99 14.46 -29.34
C LEU A 354 39.71 15.14 -29.87
N ASP A 355 39.26 14.72 -31.04
CA ASP A 355 37.90 14.95 -31.54
C ASP A 355 37.05 13.71 -31.31
N VAL A 356 35.89 13.88 -30.68
CA VAL A 356 34.84 12.85 -30.48
C VAL A 356 33.52 13.39 -30.98
N ASN A 357 32.84 12.59 -31.81
CA ASN A 357 31.51 12.94 -32.31
C ASN A 357 30.45 12.09 -31.59
N VAL A 358 29.55 12.74 -30.87
CA VAL A 358 28.48 12.06 -30.13
C VAL A 358 27.63 11.16 -31.01
N ALA A 359 27.39 11.52 -32.28
CA ALA A 359 26.58 10.75 -33.20
C ALA A 359 27.24 9.42 -33.64
N GLU A 360 28.53 9.27 -33.44
CA GLU A 360 29.31 8.07 -33.79
C GLU A 360 29.43 7.13 -32.59
N ILE A 361 29.04 7.54 -31.37
CA ILE A 361 29.07 6.69 -30.19
C ILE A 361 27.97 5.66 -30.29
N LYS A 362 28.33 4.39 -30.12
CA LYS A 362 27.41 3.24 -30.16
C LYS A 362 27.44 2.44 -28.87
N ALA A 363 26.29 1.87 -28.50
CA ALA A 363 26.18 0.95 -27.39
C ALA A 363 25.66 -0.41 -27.86
N TYR A 364 26.26 -1.48 -27.40
CA TYR A 364 25.91 -2.85 -27.80
C TYR A 364 25.64 -3.71 -26.56
N ASP A 365 24.63 -4.57 -26.66
CA ASP A 365 24.41 -5.67 -25.72
C ASP A 365 25.45 -6.77 -25.95
N SER A 366 26.26 -7.08 -24.95
CA SER A 366 27.37 -8.02 -25.10
C SER A 366 26.94 -9.48 -25.34
N VAL A 367 25.71 -9.83 -24.95
CA VAL A 367 25.17 -11.19 -25.11
C VAL A 367 24.54 -11.38 -26.48
N THR A 368 23.75 -10.40 -26.93
CA THR A 368 23.03 -10.53 -28.24
C THR A 368 23.78 -9.91 -29.40
N GLY A 369 24.72 -9.01 -29.16
CA GLY A 369 25.40 -8.21 -30.17
C GLY A 369 24.57 -7.09 -30.79
N GLU A 370 23.36 -6.88 -30.28
CA GLU A 370 22.44 -5.87 -30.83
C GLU A 370 22.90 -4.44 -30.50
N ASP A 371 22.72 -3.53 -31.47
CA ASP A 371 22.85 -2.09 -31.23
C ASP A 371 21.70 -1.63 -30.30
N VAL A 372 22.05 -1.25 -29.08
CA VAL A 372 21.15 -0.76 -28.04
C VAL A 372 21.36 0.70 -27.75
N THR A 373 22.03 1.45 -28.65
CA THR A 373 22.32 2.89 -28.50
C THR A 373 21.07 3.68 -28.15
N ALA A 374 19.92 3.33 -28.76
CA ALA A 374 18.64 3.99 -28.51
C ALA A 374 18.12 3.86 -27.08
N LYS A 375 18.64 2.93 -26.30
CA LYS A 375 18.29 2.75 -24.87
C LYS A 375 19.02 3.72 -23.94
N PHE A 376 19.99 4.50 -24.44
CA PHE A 376 20.79 5.42 -23.66
C PHE A 376 20.62 6.87 -24.16
N ASP A 377 20.60 7.79 -23.23
CA ASP A 377 20.78 9.22 -23.50
C ASP A 377 22.28 9.51 -23.49
N ILE A 378 22.84 9.82 -24.66
CA ILE A 378 24.26 10.07 -24.85
C ILE A 378 24.48 11.55 -25.15
N SER A 379 25.39 12.17 -24.45
CA SER A 379 25.73 13.59 -24.62
C SER A 379 27.21 13.83 -24.38
N ILE A 380 27.74 14.96 -24.93
CA ILE A 380 29.07 15.47 -24.64
C ILE A 380 28.90 16.90 -24.19
N VAL A 381 29.40 17.21 -22.98
CA VAL A 381 29.41 18.56 -22.41
C VAL A 381 30.78 18.80 -21.80
N ASP A 382 31.45 19.89 -22.21
CA ASP A 382 32.78 20.30 -21.69
C ASP A 382 33.84 19.18 -21.69
N GLY A 383 33.86 18.37 -22.75
CA GLY A 383 34.79 17.24 -22.88
C GLY A 383 34.46 16.02 -22.02
N VAL A 384 33.24 15.96 -21.44
CA VAL A 384 32.74 14.81 -20.71
C VAL A 384 31.64 14.15 -21.53
N ILE A 385 31.83 12.90 -21.87
CA ILE A 385 30.81 12.03 -22.44
C ILE A 385 29.98 11.49 -21.28
N THR A 386 28.66 11.53 -21.39
CA THR A 386 27.74 10.87 -20.48
C THR A 386 26.80 10.00 -21.29
N ALA A 387 26.68 8.72 -20.93
CA ALA A 387 25.66 7.83 -21.48
C ALA A 387 24.88 7.22 -20.30
N ARG A 388 23.57 7.45 -20.25
CA ARG A 388 22.71 6.99 -19.16
C ARG A 388 21.48 6.28 -19.70
N SER A 389 21.08 5.18 -19.08
CA SER A 389 19.84 4.47 -19.43
C SER A 389 18.62 5.39 -19.34
N LYS A 390 17.73 5.33 -20.35
CA LYS A 390 16.56 6.19 -20.47
C LYS A 390 15.49 5.87 -19.45
N ALA A 391 14.69 6.88 -19.09
CA ALA A 391 13.61 6.76 -18.12
C ALA A 391 12.46 5.85 -18.58
N ASP A 392 12.22 5.71 -19.90
CA ASP A 392 11.19 4.81 -20.44
C ASP A 392 11.51 3.31 -20.31
N LEU A 393 12.74 3.01 -19.89
CA LEU A 393 13.18 1.65 -19.57
C LEU A 393 12.81 1.21 -18.14
N THR A 394 12.11 2.04 -17.40
CA THR A 394 11.75 1.76 -16.02
C THR A 394 10.34 1.16 -15.88
N LYS A 395 10.07 0.64 -14.71
CA LYS A 395 8.76 0.24 -14.18
C LYS A 395 8.61 0.79 -12.76
N SER A 396 7.37 0.94 -12.30
CA SER A 396 7.10 1.33 -10.93
C SER A 396 7.48 0.21 -9.95
N LEU A 397 8.05 0.59 -8.83
CA LEU A 397 8.31 -0.31 -7.69
C LEU A 397 7.01 -0.69 -6.96
N GLY A 398 5.92 0.08 -7.19
CA GLY A 398 4.62 -0.14 -6.56
C GLY A 398 4.46 0.55 -5.21
N ASP A 399 5.42 1.42 -4.83
CA ASP A 399 5.32 2.27 -3.65
C ASP A 399 4.44 3.50 -3.90
N GLU A 400 4.05 4.22 -2.83
CA GLU A 400 3.19 5.42 -2.94
C GLU A 400 3.81 6.54 -3.77
N GLU A 401 5.14 6.64 -3.79
CA GLU A 401 5.87 7.65 -4.50
C GLU A 401 6.03 7.29 -5.98
N ASN A 402 5.52 6.12 -6.39
CA ASN A 402 5.65 5.59 -7.75
C ASN A 402 7.12 5.58 -8.21
N THR A 403 8.01 5.17 -7.29
CA THR A 403 9.45 5.11 -7.55
C THR A 403 9.74 4.24 -8.77
N GLN A 404 10.53 4.78 -9.68
CA GLN A 404 10.87 4.11 -10.94
C GLN A 404 12.19 3.38 -10.80
N VAL A 405 12.21 2.09 -11.19
CA VAL A 405 13.41 1.25 -11.27
C VAL A 405 13.49 0.59 -12.63
N ILE A 406 14.70 0.24 -13.09
CA ILE A 406 14.89 -0.42 -14.38
C ILE A 406 14.04 -1.69 -14.47
N ASP A 407 13.28 -1.79 -15.55
CA ASP A 407 12.56 -3.00 -15.93
C ASP A 407 13.53 -3.95 -16.64
N ASN A 408 13.85 -5.08 -16.01
CA ASN A 408 14.76 -6.07 -16.55
C ASN A 408 14.30 -6.67 -17.90
N ALA A 409 13.01 -6.55 -18.23
CA ALA A 409 12.50 -6.93 -19.54
C ALA A 409 12.88 -5.93 -20.66
N LYS A 410 13.14 -4.66 -20.30
CA LYS A 410 13.49 -3.58 -21.24
C LYS A 410 15.00 -3.36 -21.34
N LEU A 411 15.70 -3.43 -20.21
CA LEU A 411 17.17 -3.35 -20.12
C LEU A 411 17.64 -4.50 -19.22
N ALA A 412 18.07 -5.59 -19.83
CA ALA A 412 18.39 -6.82 -19.12
C ALA A 412 19.69 -6.68 -18.30
N PHE A 413 19.65 -7.14 -17.06
CA PHE A 413 20.82 -7.32 -16.22
C PHE A 413 21.54 -8.64 -16.49
N GLY A 414 22.63 -8.90 -15.79
CA GLY A 414 23.42 -10.13 -15.94
C GLY A 414 24.33 -10.12 -17.15
N ARG A 415 24.75 -8.95 -17.67
CA ARG A 415 25.57 -8.77 -18.86
C ARG A 415 26.36 -7.49 -18.83
N TYR A 416 27.22 -7.30 -19.84
CA TYR A 416 27.86 -6.04 -20.11
C TYR A 416 27.11 -5.26 -21.18
N TYR A 417 27.19 -3.94 -21.13
CA TYR A 417 26.85 -3.04 -22.23
C TYR A 417 28.12 -2.35 -22.69
N LYS A 418 28.52 -2.61 -23.94
CA LYS A 418 29.74 -2.09 -24.53
C LYS A 418 29.46 -0.77 -25.23
N PHE A 419 30.19 0.28 -24.86
CA PHE A 419 30.15 1.56 -25.54
C PHE A 419 31.39 1.73 -26.40
N ASP A 420 31.21 1.85 -27.71
CA ASP A 420 32.26 2.19 -28.67
C ASP A 420 32.26 3.69 -28.88
N ILE A 421 33.40 4.34 -28.58
CA ILE A 421 33.61 5.79 -28.62
C ILE A 421 34.71 6.10 -29.62
N PRO A 422 34.39 6.28 -30.91
CA PRO A 422 35.37 6.66 -31.92
C PRO A 422 35.97 8.05 -31.62
N ALA A 423 37.26 8.14 -31.70
CA ALA A 423 38.01 9.38 -31.48
C ALA A 423 39.10 9.56 -32.55
N ARG A 424 39.42 10.79 -32.86
CA ARG A 424 40.50 11.14 -33.78
C ARG A 424 41.51 12.08 -33.10
N ILE A 425 42.82 11.80 -33.28
CA ILE A 425 43.86 12.72 -32.85
C ILE A 425 43.79 14.01 -33.69
N LYS A 426 43.62 15.15 -33.04
CA LYS A 426 43.54 16.45 -33.73
C LYS A 426 44.82 16.77 -34.47
N GLY A 427 44.68 17.44 -35.63
CA GLY A 427 45.83 18.03 -36.33
C GLY A 427 46.58 19.08 -35.50
N THR A 428 45.88 19.69 -34.55
CA THR A 428 46.43 20.69 -33.60
C THR A 428 46.93 20.07 -32.31
N ALA A 429 46.85 18.76 -32.15
CA ALA A 429 47.29 18.08 -30.92
C ALA A 429 48.74 18.42 -30.59
N LYS A 430 49.02 18.54 -29.31
CA LYS A 430 50.37 18.85 -28.80
C LYS A 430 51.30 17.65 -28.98
N GLU A 431 52.50 17.90 -29.43
CA GLU A 431 53.51 16.85 -29.59
C GLU A 431 54.25 16.59 -28.26
N GLY A 432 54.68 15.35 -28.08
CA GLY A 432 55.39 14.92 -26.86
C GLY A 432 54.51 14.82 -25.62
N VAL A 433 53.21 14.72 -25.80
CA VAL A 433 52.25 14.58 -24.68
C VAL A 433 51.63 13.20 -24.69
N ASP A 434 51.29 12.74 -23.49
CA ASP A 434 50.46 11.58 -23.28
C ASP A 434 48.98 11.99 -23.27
N ILE A 435 48.14 11.29 -23.99
CA ILE A 435 46.72 11.42 -23.96
C ILE A 435 46.21 10.34 -23.02
N GLU A 436 45.75 10.76 -21.84
CA GLU A 436 45.21 9.88 -20.83
C GLU A 436 43.66 9.87 -20.89
N ASN A 437 43.05 8.72 -20.72
CA ASN A 437 41.59 8.58 -20.68
C ASN A 437 41.15 7.54 -19.65
N THR A 438 40.23 7.96 -18.76
CA THR A 438 39.60 7.12 -17.73
C THR A 438 38.12 7.39 -17.75
N ALA A 439 37.33 6.33 -17.82
CA ALA A 439 35.85 6.38 -17.69
C ALA A 439 35.42 5.94 -16.28
N SER A 440 34.20 6.21 -15.93
CA SER A 440 33.56 5.67 -14.73
C SER A 440 32.20 5.08 -15.06
N GLN A 441 31.83 4.01 -14.38
CA GLN A 441 30.45 3.53 -14.35
C GLN A 441 29.73 4.14 -13.15
N ILE A 442 28.52 4.68 -13.39
CA ILE A 442 27.63 5.26 -12.37
C ILE A 442 26.36 4.43 -12.30
N VAL A 443 25.95 4.09 -11.09
CA VAL A 443 24.70 3.41 -10.80
C VAL A 443 23.86 4.30 -9.91
N HIS A 444 22.60 4.50 -10.23
CA HIS A 444 21.63 5.12 -9.35
C HIS A 444 20.77 4.04 -8.73
N GLN A 445 20.90 3.81 -7.44
CA GLN A 445 20.21 2.81 -6.66
C GLN A 445 19.25 3.48 -5.68
N TYR A 446 17.99 3.06 -5.65
CA TYR A 446 17.04 3.55 -4.66
C TYR A 446 17.11 2.72 -3.38
N ASP A 447 17.29 3.41 -2.25
CA ASP A 447 17.21 2.81 -0.92
C ASP A 447 15.85 3.15 -0.29
N PRO A 448 14.92 2.21 -0.20
CA PRO A 448 13.58 2.44 0.37
C PRO A 448 13.63 2.71 1.87
N THR A 449 14.69 2.28 2.57
CA THR A 449 14.82 2.52 4.02
C THR A 449 15.15 3.97 4.31
N LYS A 450 15.97 4.61 3.46
CA LYS A 450 16.35 6.02 3.57
C LYS A 450 15.50 6.94 2.69
N LYS A 451 14.67 6.39 1.80
CA LYS A 451 13.96 7.12 0.75
C LYS A 451 14.88 8.02 -0.07
N SER A 452 16.05 7.53 -0.40
CA SER A 452 17.10 8.27 -1.10
C SER A 452 17.70 7.46 -2.24
N VAL A 453 18.36 8.18 -3.16
CA VAL A 453 19.09 7.58 -4.27
C VAL A 453 20.57 7.59 -3.93
N GLU A 454 21.14 6.42 -3.76
CA GLU A 454 22.58 6.22 -3.67
C GLU A 454 23.20 6.21 -5.08
N LYS A 455 24.44 6.68 -5.20
CA LYS A 455 25.11 6.81 -6.50
C LYS A 455 26.51 6.18 -6.46
N PRO A 456 26.62 4.87 -6.28
CA PRO A 456 27.91 4.21 -6.37
C PRO A 456 28.53 4.43 -7.75
N GLU A 457 29.81 4.81 -7.75
CA GLU A 457 30.61 5.07 -8.93
C GLU A 457 31.93 4.31 -8.81
N LYS A 458 32.36 3.69 -9.93
CA LYS A 458 33.69 3.05 -10.01
C LYS A 458 34.38 3.46 -11.29
N PRO A 459 35.65 3.89 -11.21
CA PRO A 459 36.46 4.20 -12.38
C PRO A 459 36.89 2.90 -13.08
N THR A 460 37.10 3.00 -14.38
CA THR A 460 37.82 2.01 -15.20
C THR A 460 39.34 2.17 -15.00
N GLU A 461 40.09 1.27 -15.59
CA GLU A 461 41.51 1.48 -15.79
C GLU A 461 41.80 2.70 -16.69
N LYS A 462 42.93 3.35 -16.44
CA LYS A 462 43.41 4.44 -17.27
C LYS A 462 44.06 3.88 -18.53
N ARG A 463 43.72 4.46 -19.68
CA ARG A 463 44.36 4.14 -20.96
C ARG A 463 45.18 5.35 -21.43
N VAL A 464 46.31 5.09 -22.02
CA VAL A 464 47.30 6.12 -22.39
C VAL A 464 47.80 5.87 -23.81
N VAL A 465 47.85 6.90 -24.61
CA VAL A 465 48.57 6.89 -25.88
C VAL A 465 49.48 8.13 -25.96
N ASN A 466 50.56 8.04 -26.72
CA ASN A 466 51.54 9.08 -26.81
C ASN A 466 51.57 9.72 -28.22
N ILE A 467 51.70 11.05 -28.28
CA ILE A 467 51.94 11.79 -29.52
C ILE A 467 53.43 12.10 -29.65
N PRO A 468 54.11 11.60 -30.70
CA PRO A 468 55.54 11.79 -30.84
C PRO A 468 55.92 13.25 -31.12
N VAL A 469 57.11 13.62 -30.71
CA VAL A 469 57.71 14.91 -31.11
C VAL A 469 58.19 14.80 -32.54
N LYS A 470 57.75 15.71 -33.40
CA LYS A 470 58.20 15.81 -34.77
C LYS A 470 59.36 16.81 -34.85
N VAL A 471 60.50 16.37 -35.31
CA VAL A 471 61.64 17.22 -35.55
C VAL A 471 61.82 17.42 -37.05
N GLU A 472 61.81 18.67 -37.49
CA GLU A 472 62.07 19.03 -38.89
C GLU A 472 63.48 19.57 -39.05
N PHE A 473 64.23 19.00 -39.98
CA PHE A 473 65.53 19.42 -40.30
C PHE A 473 65.46 20.24 -41.59
N ASN A 474 65.67 21.57 -41.48
CA ASN A 474 65.65 22.49 -42.59
C ASN A 474 67.05 23.01 -42.91
N PHE A 475 67.53 22.68 -44.08
CA PHE A 475 68.81 23.12 -44.55
C PHE A 475 68.67 23.94 -45.82
N THR A 476 69.62 24.89 -46.03
CA THR A 476 69.71 25.71 -47.26
C THR A 476 71.00 25.41 -47.97
N LYS A 477 70.90 25.26 -49.29
CA LYS A 477 72.06 25.13 -50.13
C LYS A 477 72.26 26.41 -50.97
N LYS A 478 73.41 26.97 -50.92
CA LYS A 478 73.84 28.06 -51.82
C LYS A 478 74.86 27.50 -52.81
N LEU A 479 74.84 28.02 -54.03
CA LEU A 479 75.83 27.78 -55.04
C LEU A 479 76.33 29.13 -55.55
N GLU A 480 77.62 29.33 -55.51
CA GLU A 480 78.27 30.54 -56.03
C GLU A 480 78.70 30.34 -57.47
N GLY A 481 78.66 31.39 -58.27
CA GLY A 481 79.14 31.39 -59.67
C GLY A 481 78.08 31.11 -60.74
N ARG A 482 76.97 30.47 -60.38
CA ARG A 482 75.82 30.27 -61.26
C ARG A 482 74.54 29.96 -60.46
N ALA A 483 73.44 29.99 -61.14
CA ALA A 483 72.15 29.65 -60.49
C ALA A 483 72.07 28.16 -60.11
N LEU A 484 71.51 27.88 -58.92
CA LEU A 484 71.26 26.56 -58.45
C LEU A 484 70.09 25.93 -59.23
N LYS A 485 70.20 24.71 -59.64
CA LYS A 485 69.11 23.97 -60.31
C LYS A 485 68.41 22.99 -59.37
N ALA A 486 67.11 22.80 -59.48
CA ALA A 486 66.42 21.83 -58.71
C ALA A 486 66.93 20.39 -58.95
N GLY A 487 67.15 19.60 -57.90
CA GLY A 487 67.59 18.20 -57.94
C GLY A 487 69.09 18.05 -58.24
N GLU A 488 69.92 19.14 -58.24
CA GLU A 488 71.30 19.06 -58.56
C GLU A 488 72.20 18.52 -57.42
N PHE A 489 71.77 18.65 -56.20
CA PHE A 489 72.50 18.15 -55.03
C PHE A 489 71.62 17.31 -54.15
N SER A 490 72.14 16.19 -53.73
CA SER A 490 71.45 15.28 -52.77
C SER A 490 72.06 15.46 -51.41
N PHE A 491 71.22 15.34 -50.38
CA PHE A 491 71.59 15.41 -48.96
C PHE A 491 71.22 14.13 -48.30
N VAL A 492 71.97 13.63 -47.42
CA VAL A 492 71.73 12.43 -46.63
C VAL A 492 71.70 12.82 -45.16
N LEU A 493 70.61 12.52 -44.49
CA LEU A 493 70.53 12.50 -43.05
C LEU A 493 71.05 11.15 -42.56
N LYS A 494 71.95 11.16 -41.60
CA LYS A 494 72.43 9.93 -40.94
C LYS A 494 72.25 10.09 -39.47
N ASP A 495 71.91 9.01 -38.80
CA ASP A 495 71.93 8.83 -37.36
C ASP A 495 73.33 8.60 -36.83
#